data_1deb3e23cd133d0b663400bb39dfaa89
#
_entry.id   1deb3e23cd133d0b663400bb39dfaa89
#
_cell.length_a   1.000
_cell.length_b   1.000
_cell.length_c   1.000
_cell.angle_alpha   90.00
_cell.angle_beta   90.00
_cell.angle_gamma   90.00
#
_symmetry.space_group_name_H-M   'P 1'
#
loop_
_entity.id
_entity.type
_entity.pdbx_description
1 polymer ?
#
loop_
_entity_poly.entity_id
_entity_poly.type
_entity_poly.pdbx_seq_one_letter_code
_entity_poly.pdbx_strand_id
1 'polypeptide(L)'
;MVYNGAYNTPAIPAINLPATQEMDGPTGFTKSLMVGGSGMAFTSEDVMAATFNRELIQLVGKQIAEDMLHGNQGASASAIAGIYAPGANIHRTQYLGRHNEYYSEDGWLSGEICAAEVQGIRSKGVLAFIKHYALNDQEEGRYGVSVWANEQSIREIYLEAFEGGIRGGAMNVMSSFNRIGVVWAGAHYGLMTGILRDEWGMEGAAVTDMAMNAKWMDYRMGVLAGQDYWCGQKGTMGTLDGSENDPALASAVHRNVKNVVYSVTRTHAMNIGDATIVAVTPWWQVTLYIAAAVMTVMAAGCVVRMVRTQKKTKERSSK
;
A
#
# COMPACT_ATOMS: atom_id res chain seq x y z
N MET A 1 -13.91 10.01 -11.55
CA MET A 1 -12.74 9.19 -11.24
C MET A 1 -11.72 9.89 -10.38
N VAL A 2 -11.29 11.07 -10.73
CA VAL A 2 -10.25 11.81 -10.00
C VAL A 2 -10.61 12.12 -8.54
N TYR A 3 -11.88 12.05 -8.16
CA TYR A 3 -12.41 12.46 -6.84
C TYR A 3 -13.24 11.38 -6.13
N ASN A 4 -12.91 10.14 -6.24
CA ASN A 4 -13.85 9.12 -5.74
C ASN A 4 -13.72 8.75 -4.26
N GLY A 5 -12.88 9.42 -3.55
CA GLY A 5 -12.62 9.13 -2.15
C GLY A 5 -11.31 8.37 -1.93
N ALA A 6 -10.94 8.25 -0.64
CA ALA A 6 -9.75 7.52 -0.25
C ALA A 6 -9.94 6.01 -0.42
N TYR A 7 -8.89 5.34 -0.83
CA TYR A 7 -8.80 3.88 -0.87
C TYR A 7 -9.80 3.18 -1.82
N ASN A 8 -10.27 3.84 -2.88
CA ASN A 8 -11.15 3.20 -3.84
C ASN A 8 -11.16 3.87 -5.21
N THR A 9 -11.58 3.10 -6.23
CA THR A 9 -11.96 3.62 -7.55
C THR A 9 -13.41 3.26 -7.84
N PRO A 10 -14.18 4.12 -8.54
CA PRO A 10 -15.58 3.86 -8.84
C PRO A 10 -15.74 2.83 -9.96
N ALA A 11 -16.85 2.12 -9.93
CA ALA A 11 -17.30 1.38 -11.08
C ALA A 11 -17.66 2.31 -12.25
N ILE A 12 -17.39 1.87 -13.47
CA ILE A 12 -17.87 2.49 -14.70
C ILE A 12 -18.66 1.44 -15.51
N PRO A 13 -19.97 1.31 -15.28
CA PRO A 13 -20.76 0.26 -15.92
C PRO A 13 -20.74 0.31 -17.45
N ALA A 14 -20.64 1.51 -18.03
CA ALA A 14 -20.61 1.70 -19.48
C ALA A 14 -19.45 0.97 -20.19
N ILE A 15 -18.39 0.62 -19.47
CA ILE A 15 -17.24 -0.12 -19.99
C ILE A 15 -16.95 -1.39 -19.17
N ASN A 16 -17.91 -1.86 -18.39
CA ASN A 16 -17.79 -3.02 -17.50
C ASN A 16 -16.57 -2.93 -16.55
N LEU A 17 -16.19 -1.73 -16.12
CA LEU A 17 -15.12 -1.54 -15.16
C LEU A 17 -15.67 -1.69 -13.72
N PRO A 18 -15.16 -2.61 -12.92
CA PRO A 18 -15.59 -2.78 -11.53
C PRO A 18 -15.09 -1.65 -10.63
N ALA A 19 -15.77 -1.44 -9.52
CA ALA A 19 -15.18 -0.68 -8.41
C ALA A 19 -14.08 -1.50 -7.75
N THR A 20 -13.01 -0.82 -7.30
CA THR A 20 -11.93 -1.45 -6.55
C THR A 20 -11.72 -0.77 -5.21
N GLN A 21 -11.06 -1.48 -4.30
CA GLN A 21 -10.56 -0.94 -3.05
C GLN A 21 -9.05 -1.10 -2.98
N GLU A 22 -8.40 -0.15 -2.33
CA GLU A 22 -7.00 -0.20 -1.98
C GLU A 22 -6.87 -0.22 -0.44
N MET A 23 -5.81 -0.85 0.04
CA MET A 23 -5.52 -0.97 1.46
C MET A 23 -4.17 -0.34 1.79
N ASP A 24 -4.00 0.05 3.04
CA ASP A 24 -2.71 0.49 3.54
C ASP A 24 -1.85 -0.70 3.97
N GLY A 25 -0.54 -0.47 4.06
CA GLY A 25 0.36 -1.27 4.84
C GLY A 25 1.56 -1.87 4.12
N PRO A 26 2.77 -1.42 4.44
CA PRO A 26 3.99 -2.06 3.95
C PRO A 26 4.29 -3.40 4.65
N THR A 27 3.87 -3.58 5.90
CA THR A 27 4.08 -4.81 6.67
C THR A 27 2.88 -5.76 6.65
N GLY A 28 2.23 -5.88 5.50
CA GLY A 28 0.95 -6.55 5.32
C GLY A 28 -0.21 -5.55 5.29
N PHE A 29 -1.33 -5.92 4.68
CA PHE A 29 -2.43 -4.99 4.56
C PHE A 29 -3.09 -4.71 5.92
N THR A 30 -3.37 -3.46 6.18
CA THR A 30 -3.92 -3.01 7.44
C THR A 30 -5.24 -2.28 7.23
N LYS A 31 -6.05 -2.24 8.29
CA LYS A 31 -7.24 -1.41 8.34
C LYS A 31 -6.86 0.04 8.07
N SER A 32 -7.42 0.62 7.02
CA SER A 32 -7.34 2.05 6.78
C SER A 32 -8.38 2.81 7.61
N LEU A 33 -8.29 4.14 7.62
CA LEU A 33 -9.30 4.99 8.25
C LEU A 33 -10.71 4.78 7.67
N MET A 34 -10.80 4.29 6.43
CA MET A 34 -12.03 4.24 5.64
C MET A 34 -12.49 2.81 5.34
N VAL A 35 -11.62 1.83 5.42
CA VAL A 35 -11.89 0.44 5.02
C VAL A 35 -11.52 -0.49 6.16
N GLY A 36 -12.46 -1.34 6.56
CA GLY A 36 -12.23 -2.38 7.56
C GLY A 36 -11.44 -3.56 7.00
N GLY A 37 -10.87 -4.35 7.89
CA GLY A 37 -10.12 -5.55 7.55
C GLY A 37 -8.64 -5.43 7.95
N SER A 38 -8.03 -6.56 8.21
CA SER A 38 -6.60 -6.67 8.46
C SER A 38 -6.13 -8.06 8.03
N GLY A 39 -4.94 -8.11 7.47
CA GLY A 39 -4.25 -9.36 7.16
C GLY A 39 -3.29 -9.80 8.25
N MET A 40 -2.44 -10.75 7.91
CA MET A 40 -1.32 -11.13 8.72
C MET A 40 -0.31 -9.98 8.79
N ALA A 41 0.26 -9.72 9.96
CA ALA A 41 1.40 -8.83 10.09
C ALA A 41 2.68 -9.55 9.68
N PHE A 42 3.41 -8.96 8.76
CA PHE A 42 4.74 -9.39 8.36
C PHE A 42 5.80 -8.56 9.08
N THR A 43 7.06 -8.93 8.91
CA THR A 43 8.17 -8.14 9.45
C THR A 43 8.27 -6.78 8.76
N SER A 44 8.99 -5.83 9.38
CA SER A 44 9.24 -4.52 8.80
C SER A 44 10.14 -4.59 7.56
N GLU A 45 10.03 -3.62 6.68
CA GLU A 45 10.75 -3.61 5.40
C GLU A 45 12.28 -3.52 5.58
N ASP A 46 12.76 -2.83 6.62
CA ASP A 46 14.18 -2.80 6.96
C ASP A 46 14.73 -4.20 7.31
N VAL A 47 13.95 -5.00 8.05
CA VAL A 47 14.30 -6.41 8.33
C VAL A 47 14.22 -7.25 7.06
N MET A 48 13.24 -6.99 6.18
CA MET A 48 13.17 -7.65 4.87
C MET A 48 14.44 -7.39 4.05
N ALA A 49 14.90 -6.14 3.97
CA ALA A 49 16.12 -5.78 3.25
C ALA A 49 17.38 -6.42 3.87
N ALA A 50 17.45 -6.48 5.21
CA ALA A 50 18.56 -7.11 5.93
C ALA A 50 18.72 -8.61 5.65
N THR A 51 17.73 -9.26 5.04
CA THR A 51 17.86 -10.66 4.60
C THR A 51 18.73 -10.82 3.36
N PHE A 52 18.88 -9.79 2.54
CA PHE A 52 19.53 -9.83 1.21
C PHE A 52 18.98 -10.97 0.32
N ASN A 53 17.73 -11.38 0.53
CA ASN A 53 17.14 -12.55 -0.11
C ASN A 53 15.89 -12.17 -0.91
N ARG A 54 16.06 -11.95 -2.22
CA ARG A 54 14.98 -11.54 -3.13
C ARG A 54 13.88 -12.59 -3.26
N GLU A 55 14.22 -13.87 -3.29
CA GLU A 55 13.26 -14.96 -3.41
C GLU A 55 12.33 -15.01 -2.19
N LEU A 56 12.88 -14.81 -1.00
CA LEU A 56 12.11 -14.73 0.24
C LEU A 56 11.16 -13.53 0.21
N ILE A 57 11.63 -12.37 -0.20
CA ILE A 57 10.80 -11.17 -0.24
C ILE A 57 9.72 -11.24 -1.33
N GLN A 58 10.02 -11.84 -2.45
CA GLN A 58 8.99 -12.14 -3.46
C GLN A 58 7.89 -13.06 -2.88
N LEU A 59 8.26 -14.05 -2.07
CA LEU A 59 7.29 -14.90 -1.39
C LEU A 59 6.47 -14.11 -0.37
N VAL A 60 7.09 -13.20 0.39
CA VAL A 60 6.38 -12.30 1.31
C VAL A 60 5.34 -11.46 0.57
N GLY A 61 5.74 -10.78 -0.50
CA GLY A 61 4.81 -10.00 -1.33
C GLY A 61 3.65 -10.83 -1.88
N LYS A 62 3.93 -12.08 -2.28
CA LYS A 62 2.89 -13.03 -2.71
C LYS A 62 1.92 -13.36 -1.59
N GLN A 63 2.40 -13.57 -0.35
CA GLN A 63 1.56 -13.88 0.79
C GLN A 63 0.73 -12.67 1.24
N ILE A 64 1.27 -11.46 1.19
CA ILE A 64 0.52 -10.23 1.42
C ILE A 64 -0.67 -10.15 0.45
N ALA A 65 -0.43 -10.41 -0.83
CA ALA A 65 -1.49 -10.38 -1.83
C ALA A 65 -2.52 -11.51 -1.63
N GLU A 66 -2.11 -12.72 -1.25
CA GLU A 66 -3.03 -13.81 -0.89
C GLU A 66 -3.93 -13.42 0.29
N ASP A 67 -3.35 -12.81 1.33
CA ASP A 67 -4.13 -12.30 2.46
C ASP A 67 -5.16 -11.26 2.02
N MET A 68 -4.81 -10.37 1.09
CA MET A 68 -5.74 -9.38 0.54
C MET A 68 -6.89 -10.02 -0.23
N LEU A 69 -6.60 -11.06 -0.98
CA LEU A 69 -7.61 -11.79 -1.75
C LEU A 69 -8.58 -12.56 -0.85
N HIS A 70 -8.12 -13.06 0.29
CA HIS A 70 -8.86 -13.97 1.17
C HIS A 70 -9.27 -13.35 2.50
N GLY A 71 -8.54 -12.36 3.01
CA GLY A 71 -8.73 -11.79 4.35
C GLY A 71 -9.90 -10.83 4.49
N ASN A 72 -10.45 -10.31 3.38
CA ASN A 72 -11.50 -9.30 3.42
C ASN A 72 -12.92 -9.85 3.28
N GLN A 73 -13.20 -10.93 3.94
CA GLN A 73 -14.53 -11.53 3.87
C GLN A 73 -15.52 -10.71 4.71
N GLY A 74 -16.28 -9.84 4.06
CA GLY A 74 -17.45 -9.19 4.62
C GLY A 74 -17.38 -7.69 4.83
N ALA A 75 -16.31 -7.00 4.46
CA ALA A 75 -16.21 -5.57 4.69
C ALA A 75 -16.64 -4.69 3.51
N SER A 76 -16.70 -5.21 2.29
CA SER A 76 -17.08 -4.41 1.12
C SER A 76 -17.55 -5.24 -0.05
N ALA A 77 -18.45 -4.64 -0.83
CA ALA A 77 -18.90 -5.18 -2.13
C ALA A 77 -17.86 -5.01 -3.26
N SER A 78 -16.72 -4.38 -2.97
CA SER A 78 -15.66 -4.11 -3.95
C SER A 78 -14.43 -4.98 -3.70
N ALA A 79 -13.80 -5.45 -4.77
CA ALA A 79 -12.58 -6.22 -4.69
C ALA A 79 -11.42 -5.38 -4.14
N ILE A 80 -10.66 -5.92 -3.20
CA ILE A 80 -9.39 -5.32 -2.80
C ILE A 80 -8.38 -5.58 -3.91
N ALA A 81 -8.06 -4.54 -4.65
CA ALA A 81 -7.27 -4.66 -5.87
C ALA A 81 -5.91 -3.95 -5.80
N GLY A 82 -5.62 -3.25 -4.72
CA GLY A 82 -4.35 -2.54 -4.55
C GLY A 82 -3.93 -2.38 -3.10
N ILE A 83 -2.63 -2.21 -2.89
CA ILE A 83 -2.02 -1.88 -1.61
C ILE A 83 -1.11 -0.67 -1.75
N TYR A 84 -1.18 0.26 -0.81
CA TYR A 84 -0.26 1.40 -0.69
C TYR A 84 1.02 0.93 0.00
N ALA A 85 1.79 0.18 -0.75
CA ALA A 85 3.04 -0.46 -0.39
C ALA A 85 3.77 -0.94 -1.67
N PRO A 86 5.06 -1.27 -1.58
CA PRO A 86 5.98 -1.05 -0.47
C PRO A 86 6.41 0.42 -0.32
N GLY A 87 7.04 0.74 0.81
CA GLY A 87 7.74 2.01 1.01
C GLY A 87 9.12 1.98 0.37
N ALA A 88 9.47 3.00 -0.42
CA ALA A 88 10.71 3.03 -1.18
C ALA A 88 11.55 4.29 -0.90
N ASN A 89 11.27 5.02 0.17
CA ASN A 89 12.13 6.11 0.60
C ASN A 89 13.40 5.59 1.28
N ILE A 90 14.40 6.46 1.38
CA ILE A 90 15.72 6.11 1.90
C ILE A 90 15.81 6.38 3.40
N HIS A 91 16.50 5.54 4.16
CA HIS A 91 16.90 5.79 5.55
C HIS A 91 17.96 6.88 5.61
N ARG A 92 17.59 8.11 5.33
CA ARG A 92 18.51 9.22 5.27
C ARG A 92 19.12 9.56 6.63
N THR A 93 18.35 9.42 7.70
CA THR A 93 18.75 9.75 9.06
C THR A 93 17.99 8.88 10.05
N GLN A 94 18.60 8.59 11.19
CA GLN A 94 17.97 7.86 12.29
C GLN A 94 16.70 8.53 12.86
N TYR A 95 16.45 9.79 12.54
CA TYR A 95 15.30 10.57 12.99
C TYR A 95 14.18 10.64 11.99
N LEU A 96 14.23 9.88 10.90
CA LEU A 96 13.22 9.87 9.84
C LEU A 96 11.78 9.63 10.37
N GLY A 97 11.61 8.71 11.31
CA GLY A 97 10.31 8.40 11.94
C GLY A 97 9.53 7.26 11.30
N ARG A 98 9.94 6.74 10.12
CA ARG A 98 9.23 5.67 9.38
C ARG A 98 10.18 4.57 8.87
N HIS A 99 11.25 4.27 9.59
CA HIS A 99 12.24 3.27 9.17
C HIS A 99 11.62 1.88 8.94
N ASN A 100 10.61 1.53 9.72
CA ASN A 100 9.90 0.26 9.57
C ASN A 100 9.13 0.09 8.25
N GLU A 101 8.92 1.17 7.52
CA GLU A 101 8.21 1.18 6.24
C GLU A 101 9.14 1.31 5.04
N TYR A 102 10.46 1.37 5.24
CA TYR A 102 11.45 1.59 4.20
C TYR A 102 12.59 0.58 4.34
N TYR A 103 13.21 0.19 3.24
CA TYR A 103 14.15 -0.93 3.19
C TYR A 103 15.51 -0.64 3.79
N SER A 104 16.18 0.43 3.34
CA SER A 104 17.54 0.73 3.77
C SER A 104 17.98 2.16 3.46
N GLU A 105 19.23 2.49 3.80
CA GLU A 105 19.92 3.71 3.38
C GLU A 105 20.51 3.60 1.96
N ASP A 106 20.64 2.38 1.43
CA ASP A 106 21.20 2.09 0.11
C ASP A 106 20.06 2.01 -0.93
N GLY A 107 20.12 2.90 -1.93
CA GLY A 107 19.10 2.97 -2.98
C GLY A 107 19.04 1.72 -3.85
N TRP A 108 20.21 1.13 -4.16
CA TRP A 108 20.27 -0.08 -4.98
C TRP A 108 19.67 -1.29 -4.26
N LEU A 109 20.10 -1.55 -3.01
CA LEU A 109 19.53 -2.63 -2.20
C LEU A 109 18.01 -2.44 -2.04
N SER A 110 17.58 -1.23 -1.72
CA SER A 110 16.17 -0.89 -1.60
C SER A 110 15.40 -1.16 -2.90
N GLY A 111 15.99 -0.82 -4.05
CA GLY A 111 15.40 -1.06 -5.36
C GLY A 111 15.24 -2.55 -5.69
N GLU A 112 16.25 -3.36 -5.41
CA GLU A 112 16.23 -4.81 -5.68
C GLU A 112 15.21 -5.55 -4.79
N ILE A 113 15.12 -5.17 -3.52
CA ILE A 113 14.15 -5.75 -2.59
C ILE A 113 12.73 -5.26 -2.89
N CYS A 114 12.56 -3.97 -3.18
CA CYS A 114 11.30 -3.41 -3.66
C CYS A 114 10.78 -4.13 -4.91
N ALA A 115 11.66 -4.36 -5.90
CA ALA A 115 11.33 -5.10 -7.10
C ALA A 115 10.81 -6.51 -6.79
N ALA A 116 11.46 -7.20 -5.88
CA ALA A 116 11.07 -8.57 -5.48
C ALA A 116 9.69 -8.59 -4.81
N GLU A 117 9.44 -7.68 -3.88
CA GLU A 117 8.14 -7.57 -3.20
C GLU A 117 7.01 -7.21 -4.17
N VAL A 118 7.24 -6.22 -5.04
CA VAL A 118 6.30 -5.82 -6.09
C VAL A 118 5.96 -7.00 -7.00
N GLN A 119 6.94 -7.77 -7.44
CA GLN A 119 6.70 -8.97 -8.27
C GLN A 119 5.82 -9.98 -7.55
N GLY A 120 6.05 -10.19 -6.25
CA GLY A 120 5.22 -11.06 -5.41
C GLY A 120 3.77 -10.58 -5.36
N ILE A 121 3.54 -9.32 -4.99
CA ILE A 121 2.23 -8.71 -4.89
C ILE A 121 1.48 -8.80 -6.23
N ARG A 122 2.13 -8.40 -7.31
CA ARG A 122 1.53 -8.38 -8.64
C ARG A 122 1.22 -9.75 -9.21
N SER A 123 1.94 -10.78 -8.80
CA SER A 123 1.71 -12.16 -9.25
C SER A 123 0.29 -12.67 -8.97
N LYS A 124 -0.45 -11.97 -8.10
CA LYS A 124 -1.82 -12.28 -7.71
C LYS A 124 -2.88 -11.31 -8.27
N GLY A 125 -2.47 -10.43 -9.17
CA GLY A 125 -3.38 -9.43 -9.72
C GLY A 125 -3.76 -8.32 -8.74
N VAL A 126 -2.89 -8.05 -7.76
CA VAL A 126 -2.99 -6.91 -6.83
C VAL A 126 -2.00 -5.83 -7.26
N LEU A 127 -2.42 -4.58 -7.24
CA LEU A 127 -1.56 -3.44 -7.57
C LEU A 127 -0.70 -3.06 -6.37
N ALA A 128 0.60 -2.89 -6.59
CA ALA A 128 1.51 -2.26 -5.65
C ALA A 128 1.62 -0.77 -6.00
N PHE A 129 1.38 0.10 -5.01
CA PHE A 129 1.58 1.55 -5.11
C PHE A 129 2.81 1.92 -4.30
N ILE A 130 3.97 1.90 -4.93
CA ILE A 130 5.21 2.23 -4.22
C ILE A 130 5.19 3.67 -3.73
N LYS A 131 5.62 3.86 -2.48
CA LYS A 131 5.43 5.13 -1.76
C LYS A 131 6.67 5.55 -0.97
N HIS A 132 6.85 6.82 -0.62
CA HIS A 132 6.09 8.00 -1.06
C HIS A 132 6.91 8.77 -2.09
N TYR A 133 6.50 8.78 -3.30
CA TYR A 133 7.22 9.34 -4.46
C TYR A 133 7.12 10.87 -4.51
N ALA A 134 8.20 11.64 -4.22
CA ALA A 134 9.50 11.17 -3.75
C ALA A 134 10.08 12.14 -2.70
N LEU A 135 11.25 11.78 -2.15
CA LEU A 135 11.99 12.56 -1.16
C LEU A 135 11.22 12.83 0.15
N ASN A 136 10.38 11.91 0.58
CA ASN A 136 9.70 11.95 1.88
C ASN A 136 10.57 11.30 2.96
N ASP A 137 11.74 11.85 3.19
CA ASP A 137 12.76 11.30 4.10
C ASP A 137 12.76 12.04 5.44
N GLN A 138 11.62 12.64 5.81
CA GLN A 138 11.40 13.31 7.08
C GLN A 138 9.90 13.41 7.38
N GLU A 139 9.48 12.90 8.54
CA GLU A 139 8.08 12.95 8.96
C GLU A 139 7.74 14.24 9.72
N GLU A 140 8.68 14.77 10.50
CA GLU A 140 8.43 16.00 11.24
C GLU A 140 8.22 17.18 10.28
N GLY A 141 7.09 17.86 10.42
CA GLY A 141 6.73 19.00 9.58
C GLY A 141 6.47 18.69 8.12
N ARG A 142 6.27 17.42 7.73
CA ARG A 142 6.17 16.94 6.33
C ARG A 142 5.18 17.69 5.45
N TYR A 143 4.13 18.24 6.01
CA TYR A 143 3.15 19.06 5.27
C TYR A 143 3.70 20.43 4.83
N GLY A 144 4.73 20.92 5.51
CA GLY A 144 5.38 22.19 5.21
C GLY A 144 6.79 22.06 4.66
N VAL A 145 7.38 20.87 4.75
CA VAL A 145 8.77 20.63 4.35
C VAL A 145 8.99 20.89 2.87
N SER A 146 10.08 21.58 2.58
CA SER A 146 10.62 21.82 1.25
C SER A 146 11.99 21.17 1.19
N VAL A 147 12.14 20.14 0.36
CA VAL A 147 13.38 19.38 0.21
C VAL A 147 14.18 19.97 -0.95
N TRP A 148 15.48 20.16 -0.74
CA TRP A 148 16.39 20.70 -1.73
C TRP A 148 17.55 19.74 -1.93
N ALA A 149 17.74 19.27 -3.14
CA ALA A 149 18.89 18.48 -3.56
C ALA A 149 19.21 18.79 -5.02
N ASN A 150 20.44 18.53 -5.46
CA ASN A 150 20.77 18.59 -6.86
C ASN A 150 20.22 17.36 -7.60
N GLU A 151 20.08 17.45 -8.91
CA GLU A 151 19.49 16.40 -9.73
C GLU A 151 20.24 15.07 -9.62
N GLN A 152 21.56 15.11 -9.56
CA GLN A 152 22.37 13.90 -9.39
C GLN A 152 22.00 13.16 -8.10
N SER A 153 21.97 13.86 -6.96
CA SER A 153 21.60 13.25 -5.69
C SER A 153 20.17 12.72 -5.70
N ILE A 154 19.25 13.45 -6.34
CA ILE A 154 17.87 13.00 -6.48
C ILE A 154 17.80 11.67 -7.23
N ARG A 155 18.47 11.56 -8.37
CA ARG A 155 18.43 10.37 -9.22
C ARG A 155 19.18 9.18 -8.64
N GLU A 156 20.45 9.40 -8.21
CA GLU A 156 21.34 8.32 -7.80
C GLU A 156 21.07 7.78 -6.38
N ILE A 157 20.36 8.54 -5.54
CA ILE A 157 20.11 8.16 -4.15
C ILE A 157 18.63 7.98 -3.87
N TYR A 158 17.84 9.06 -4.06
CA TYR A 158 16.45 9.07 -3.58
C TYR A 158 15.47 8.40 -4.54
N LEU A 159 15.76 8.37 -5.83
CA LEU A 159 14.90 7.79 -6.84
C LEU A 159 15.26 6.35 -7.20
N GLU A 160 16.47 5.90 -6.89
CA GLU A 160 16.97 4.56 -7.26
C GLU A 160 16.06 3.44 -6.77
N ALA A 161 15.55 3.53 -5.53
CA ALA A 161 14.66 2.52 -4.99
C ALA A 161 13.30 2.48 -5.73
N PHE A 162 12.79 3.63 -6.15
CA PHE A 162 11.57 3.72 -6.94
C PHE A 162 11.78 3.18 -8.35
N GLU A 163 12.90 3.53 -8.98
CA GLU A 163 13.26 3.00 -10.29
C GLU A 163 13.36 1.48 -10.26
N GLY A 164 14.00 0.92 -9.22
CA GLY A 164 14.05 -0.52 -8.98
C GLY A 164 12.66 -1.14 -8.89
N GLY A 165 11.75 -0.53 -8.13
CA GLY A 165 10.35 -0.96 -8.02
C GLY A 165 9.61 -0.93 -9.37
N ILE A 166 9.79 0.12 -10.19
CA ILE A 166 9.21 0.21 -11.53
C ILE A 166 9.79 -0.86 -12.46
N ARG A 167 11.10 -1.06 -12.46
CA ARG A 167 11.75 -2.18 -13.19
C ARG A 167 11.21 -3.55 -12.74
N GLY A 168 10.91 -3.69 -11.45
CA GLY A 168 10.26 -4.88 -10.88
C GLY A 168 8.82 -5.06 -11.32
N GLY A 169 8.26 -4.05 -11.99
CA GLY A 169 6.93 -4.08 -12.56
C GLY A 169 5.87 -3.31 -11.75
N ALA A 170 6.24 -2.46 -10.78
CA ALA A 170 5.27 -1.56 -10.18
C ALA A 170 4.67 -0.67 -11.29
N MET A 171 3.34 -0.65 -11.33
CA MET A 171 2.59 0.17 -12.29
C MET A 171 2.08 1.45 -11.66
N ASN A 172 2.13 1.55 -10.33
CA ASN A 172 1.49 2.64 -9.62
C ASN A 172 2.41 3.18 -8.54
N VAL A 173 2.22 4.47 -8.22
CA VAL A 173 2.93 5.14 -7.15
C VAL A 173 1.96 5.93 -6.28
N MET A 174 2.37 6.21 -5.03
CA MET A 174 1.75 7.21 -4.19
C MET A 174 2.71 8.40 -4.09
N SER A 175 2.25 9.59 -4.50
CA SER A 175 3.04 10.82 -4.38
C SER A 175 3.11 11.28 -2.92
N SER A 176 4.24 11.88 -2.57
CA SER A 176 4.54 12.29 -1.20
C SER A 176 3.90 13.63 -0.80
N PHE A 177 3.91 13.93 0.52
CA PHE A 177 3.40 15.20 1.05
C PHE A 177 4.31 16.39 0.81
N ASN A 178 5.63 16.18 0.85
CA ASN A 178 6.63 17.24 0.82
C ASN A 178 6.66 18.00 -0.52
N ARG A 179 7.33 19.13 -0.48
CA ARG A 179 7.73 19.85 -1.69
C ARG A 179 9.14 19.46 -2.09
N ILE A 180 9.40 19.51 -3.39
CA ILE A 180 10.75 19.50 -3.97
C ILE A 180 11.01 20.91 -4.46
N GLY A 181 11.96 21.60 -3.86
CA GLY A 181 12.03 23.03 -3.96
C GLY A 181 10.75 23.69 -3.45
N VAL A 182 10.08 24.47 -4.28
CA VAL A 182 8.84 25.17 -3.91
C VAL A 182 7.57 24.46 -4.37
N VAL A 183 7.70 23.40 -5.17
CA VAL A 183 6.57 22.69 -5.78
C VAL A 183 6.27 21.42 -5.01
N TRP A 184 4.99 21.17 -4.74
CA TRP A 184 4.57 19.88 -4.18
C TRP A 184 4.99 18.73 -5.10
N ALA A 185 5.50 17.63 -4.55
CA ALA A 185 6.03 16.50 -5.33
C ALA A 185 5.02 15.97 -6.37
N GLY A 186 3.74 15.82 -6.00
CA GLY A 186 2.68 15.39 -6.91
C GLY A 186 2.30 16.41 -8.00
N ALA A 187 2.77 17.65 -7.90
CA ALA A 187 2.58 18.71 -8.92
C ALA A 187 3.88 19.00 -9.71
N HIS A 188 4.93 18.23 -9.46
CA HIS A 188 6.21 18.42 -10.13
C HIS A 188 6.25 17.66 -11.46
N TYR A 189 5.98 18.35 -12.58
CA TYR A 189 5.89 17.73 -13.91
C TYR A 189 7.12 16.89 -14.28
N GLY A 190 8.33 17.44 -14.06
CA GLY A 190 9.57 16.70 -14.34
C GLY A 190 9.68 15.39 -13.57
N LEU A 191 9.14 15.32 -12.35
CA LEU A 191 9.10 14.11 -11.55
C LEU A 191 7.98 13.16 -12.02
N MET A 192 6.72 13.64 -12.04
CA MET A 192 5.54 12.81 -12.26
C MET A 192 5.34 12.37 -13.71
N THR A 193 5.77 13.17 -14.67
CA THR A 193 5.70 12.83 -16.10
C THR A 193 7.08 12.53 -16.64
N GLY A 194 8.02 13.46 -16.54
CA GLY A 194 9.34 13.31 -17.16
C GLY A 194 10.08 12.06 -16.71
N ILE A 195 10.35 11.91 -15.44
CA ILE A 195 11.09 10.75 -14.91
C ILE A 195 10.19 9.51 -14.85
N LEU A 196 9.07 9.60 -14.15
CA LEU A 196 8.26 8.44 -13.84
C LEU A 196 7.66 7.75 -15.07
N ARG A 197 7.21 8.54 -16.07
CA ARG A 197 6.51 8.04 -17.26
C ARG A 197 7.37 8.01 -18.50
N ASP A 198 8.03 9.13 -18.82
CA ASP A 198 8.75 9.24 -20.08
C ASP A 198 10.10 8.50 -20.03
N GLU A 199 10.79 8.53 -18.89
CA GLU A 199 12.07 7.81 -18.73
C GLU A 199 11.87 6.36 -18.26
N TRP A 200 11.07 6.14 -17.21
CA TRP A 200 10.91 4.80 -16.61
C TRP A 200 9.74 3.99 -17.16
N GLY A 201 8.86 4.62 -17.94
CA GLY A 201 7.76 3.94 -18.63
C GLY A 201 6.62 3.47 -17.74
N MET A 202 6.37 4.12 -16.61
CA MET A 202 5.23 3.78 -15.76
C MET A 202 3.90 4.06 -16.48
N GLU A 203 3.08 3.05 -16.67
CA GLU A 203 1.81 3.16 -17.43
C GLU A 203 0.56 3.35 -16.55
N GLY A 204 0.62 2.93 -15.29
CA GLY A 204 -0.51 2.96 -14.38
C GLY A 204 -0.71 4.30 -13.67
N ALA A 205 -1.41 4.26 -12.56
CA ALA A 205 -1.91 5.45 -11.87
C ALA A 205 -0.99 5.95 -10.76
N ALA A 206 -0.94 7.27 -10.59
CA ALA A 206 -0.36 7.93 -9.43
C ALA A 206 -1.49 8.43 -8.52
N VAL A 207 -1.53 7.92 -7.28
CA VAL A 207 -2.42 8.42 -6.22
C VAL A 207 -1.66 9.41 -5.35
N THR A 208 -2.36 10.35 -4.70
CA THR A 208 -1.72 11.19 -3.68
C THR A 208 -1.61 10.43 -2.35
N ASP A 209 -0.69 10.83 -1.48
CA ASP A 209 -0.87 10.59 -0.05
C ASP A 209 -2.16 11.30 0.44
N MET A 210 -2.56 11.10 1.70
CA MET A 210 -3.85 11.54 2.23
C MET A 210 -4.12 13.03 1.99
N ALA A 211 -5.05 13.33 1.09
CA ALA A 211 -5.30 14.68 0.58
C ALA A 211 -6.39 15.46 1.35
N MET A 212 -6.78 15.04 2.53
CA MET A 212 -7.81 15.72 3.32
C MET A 212 -7.34 17.10 3.79
N ASN A 213 -8.04 18.17 3.34
CA ASN A 213 -7.71 19.56 3.64
C ASN A 213 -6.29 20.00 3.26
N ALA A 214 -5.66 19.28 2.34
CA ALA A 214 -4.28 19.50 1.92
C ALA A 214 -4.21 20.67 0.92
N LYS A 215 -4.36 21.90 1.41
CA LYS A 215 -4.36 23.11 0.57
C LYS A 215 -3.07 23.33 -0.24
N TRP A 216 -1.96 22.73 0.18
CA TRP A 216 -0.68 22.80 -0.53
C TRP A 216 -0.59 21.82 -1.71
N MET A 217 -1.47 20.83 -1.77
CA MET A 217 -1.60 19.92 -2.91
C MET A 217 -2.47 20.60 -3.98
N ASP A 218 -1.85 21.40 -4.82
CA ASP A 218 -2.57 22.13 -5.87
C ASP A 218 -3.14 21.16 -6.92
N TYR A 219 -4.46 21.14 -7.04
CA TYR A 219 -5.18 20.21 -7.91
C TYR A 219 -4.89 20.41 -9.37
N ARG A 220 -4.92 21.66 -9.81
CA ARG A 220 -4.70 21.99 -11.21
C ARG A 220 -3.28 21.63 -11.63
N MET A 221 -2.30 22.03 -10.85
CA MET A 221 -0.90 21.70 -11.11
C MET A 221 -0.66 20.20 -11.04
N GLY A 222 -1.25 19.51 -10.06
CA GLY A 222 -1.15 18.05 -9.91
C GLY A 222 -1.71 17.31 -11.12
N VAL A 223 -2.92 17.66 -11.57
CA VAL A 223 -3.53 17.05 -12.76
C VAL A 223 -2.67 17.26 -14.00
N LEU A 224 -2.18 18.49 -14.21
CA LEU A 224 -1.31 18.80 -15.33
C LEU A 224 0.03 18.05 -15.26
N ALA A 225 0.56 17.84 -14.06
CA ALA A 225 1.81 17.13 -13.84
C ALA A 225 1.70 15.60 -13.99
N GLY A 226 0.50 15.02 -13.98
CA GLY A 226 0.32 13.57 -14.10
C GLY A 226 -0.10 12.88 -12.81
N GLN A 227 -0.59 13.63 -11.81
CA GLN A 227 -1.28 13.08 -10.65
C GLN A 227 -2.67 12.61 -11.09
N ASP A 228 -2.97 11.32 -10.98
CA ASP A 228 -4.13 10.72 -11.62
C ASP A 228 -5.38 10.75 -10.75
N TYR A 229 -5.25 10.51 -9.44
CA TYR A 229 -6.36 10.62 -8.50
C TYR A 229 -5.90 10.93 -7.07
N TRP A 230 -6.83 11.34 -6.23
CA TRP A 230 -6.57 11.83 -4.89
C TRP A 230 -7.06 10.88 -3.81
N CYS A 231 -6.18 10.53 -2.88
CA CYS A 231 -6.53 9.80 -1.67
C CYS A 231 -7.18 10.75 -0.65
N GLY A 232 -8.48 11.05 -0.84
CA GLY A 232 -9.19 11.99 0.02
C GLY A 232 -10.70 11.84 -0.09
N GLN A 233 -11.44 12.47 0.82
CA GLN A 233 -12.90 12.45 0.82
C GLN A 233 -13.46 13.50 -0.14
N LYS A 234 -14.52 13.11 -0.87
CA LYS A 234 -15.28 14.05 -1.69
C LYS A 234 -15.77 15.24 -0.83
N GLY A 235 -15.53 16.45 -1.31
CA GLY A 235 -15.92 17.69 -0.62
C GLY A 235 -14.86 18.26 0.34
N THR A 236 -13.80 17.52 0.65
CA THR A 236 -12.64 18.05 1.42
C THR A 236 -11.47 18.45 0.52
N MET A 237 -11.58 18.13 -0.75
CA MET A 237 -10.58 18.37 -1.77
C MET A 237 -11.02 19.56 -2.63
N GLY A 238 -10.06 20.19 -3.32
CA GLY A 238 -10.34 21.23 -4.30
C GLY A 238 -11.20 20.73 -5.45
N THR A 239 -11.62 21.65 -6.33
CA THR A 239 -12.42 21.31 -7.50
C THR A 239 -11.64 21.58 -8.78
N LEU A 240 -12.05 20.92 -9.86
CA LEU A 240 -11.63 21.20 -11.22
C LEU A 240 -12.74 21.92 -12.00
N ASP A 241 -13.64 22.61 -11.28
CA ASP A 241 -14.74 23.34 -11.90
C ASP A 241 -14.20 24.36 -12.90
N GLY A 242 -14.81 24.42 -14.07
CA GLY A 242 -14.31 25.22 -15.19
C GLY A 242 -13.23 24.55 -16.04
N SER A 243 -12.80 23.33 -15.70
CA SER A 243 -11.79 22.58 -16.47
C SER A 243 -12.23 22.25 -17.88
N GLU A 244 -13.53 22.17 -18.12
CA GLU A 244 -14.12 21.94 -19.44
C GLU A 244 -13.80 23.06 -20.45
N ASN A 245 -13.50 24.25 -19.93
CA ASN A 245 -13.13 25.42 -20.73
C ASN A 245 -11.62 25.58 -20.93
N ASP A 246 -10.81 24.69 -20.34
CA ASP A 246 -9.35 24.66 -20.45
C ASP A 246 -8.90 23.39 -21.20
N PRO A 247 -8.53 23.49 -22.49
CA PRO A 247 -8.16 22.34 -23.31
C PRO A 247 -6.96 21.55 -22.73
N ALA A 248 -6.00 22.22 -22.10
CA ALA A 248 -4.84 21.55 -21.49
C ALA A 248 -5.25 20.72 -20.29
N LEU A 249 -6.10 21.28 -19.42
CA LEU A 249 -6.60 20.58 -18.25
C LEU A 249 -7.54 19.42 -18.63
N ALA A 250 -8.43 19.63 -19.60
CA ALA A 250 -9.30 18.59 -20.14
C ALA A 250 -8.50 17.40 -20.72
N SER A 251 -7.44 17.69 -21.49
CA SER A 251 -6.53 16.67 -22.04
C SER A 251 -5.80 15.92 -20.91
N ALA A 252 -5.32 16.63 -19.90
CA ALA A 252 -4.65 16.01 -18.76
C ALA A 252 -5.60 15.10 -17.95
N VAL A 253 -6.84 15.55 -17.68
CA VAL A 253 -7.86 14.72 -17.02
C VAL A 253 -8.15 13.45 -17.82
N HIS A 254 -8.28 13.56 -19.14
CA HIS A 254 -8.51 12.39 -20.00
C HIS A 254 -7.35 11.37 -19.89
N ARG A 255 -6.11 11.85 -19.96
CA ARG A 255 -4.91 11.02 -19.77
C ARG A 255 -4.93 10.35 -18.38
N ASN A 256 -5.19 11.11 -17.33
CA ASN A 256 -5.17 10.61 -15.95
C ASN A 256 -6.27 9.56 -15.72
N VAL A 257 -7.48 9.78 -16.22
CA VAL A 257 -8.54 8.77 -16.19
C VAL A 257 -8.14 7.49 -16.93
N LYS A 258 -7.50 7.61 -18.09
CA LYS A 258 -6.96 6.46 -18.84
C LYS A 258 -5.99 5.65 -17.96
N ASN A 259 -5.08 6.30 -17.24
CA ASN A 259 -4.11 5.62 -16.37
C ASN A 259 -4.79 4.86 -15.24
N VAL A 260 -5.82 5.45 -14.61
CA VAL A 260 -6.61 4.78 -13.57
C VAL A 260 -7.35 3.57 -14.15
N VAL A 261 -8.04 3.72 -15.28
CA VAL A 261 -8.74 2.62 -15.97
C VAL A 261 -7.75 1.50 -16.31
N TYR A 262 -6.60 1.86 -16.87
CA TYR A 262 -5.55 0.89 -17.20
C TYR A 262 -5.10 0.11 -15.98
N SER A 263 -4.86 0.78 -14.84
CA SER A 263 -4.52 0.11 -13.59
C SER A 263 -5.58 -0.90 -13.17
N VAL A 264 -6.86 -0.49 -13.12
CA VAL A 264 -7.96 -1.38 -12.72
C VAL A 264 -8.07 -2.59 -13.65
N THR A 265 -7.89 -2.42 -14.96
CA THR A 265 -7.94 -3.54 -15.92
C THR A 265 -6.83 -4.57 -15.74
N ARG A 266 -5.79 -4.25 -14.97
CA ARG A 266 -4.66 -5.16 -14.65
C ARG A 266 -4.84 -5.87 -13.31
N THR A 267 -6.00 -5.75 -12.68
CA THR A 267 -6.28 -6.38 -11.40
C THR A 267 -7.15 -7.62 -11.55
N HIS A 268 -7.12 -8.46 -10.51
CA HIS A 268 -8.02 -9.60 -10.39
C HIS A 268 -9.50 -9.20 -10.35
N ALA A 269 -9.81 -7.94 -10.01
CA ALA A 269 -11.19 -7.42 -9.96
C ALA A 269 -11.92 -7.55 -11.29
N MET A 270 -11.21 -7.55 -12.42
CA MET A 270 -11.79 -7.77 -13.75
C MET A 270 -12.28 -9.21 -13.96
N ASN A 271 -11.83 -10.17 -13.16
CA ASN A 271 -12.12 -11.59 -13.32
C ASN A 271 -13.18 -12.10 -12.29
N ILE A 272 -13.71 -11.21 -11.44
CA ILE A 272 -14.66 -11.61 -10.37
C ILE A 272 -16.10 -11.76 -10.88
N GLY A 273 -16.41 -11.42 -12.13
CA GLY A 273 -17.75 -11.29 -12.70
C GLY A 273 -18.80 -12.31 -12.23
N ASP A 274 -18.51 -13.62 -12.25
CA ASP A 274 -19.42 -14.69 -11.79
C ASP A 274 -18.74 -15.63 -10.77
N ALA A 275 -17.57 -15.28 -10.25
CA ALA A 275 -16.86 -16.14 -9.30
C ALA A 275 -17.52 -16.09 -7.92
N THR A 276 -18.00 -17.22 -7.43
CA THR A 276 -18.37 -17.37 -6.03
C THR A 276 -17.10 -17.47 -5.21
N ILE A 277 -16.82 -16.46 -4.37
CA ILE A 277 -15.73 -16.53 -3.43
C ILE A 277 -16.10 -17.53 -2.34
N VAL A 278 -15.46 -18.70 -2.35
CA VAL A 278 -15.61 -19.71 -1.32
C VAL A 278 -14.53 -19.48 -0.27
N ALA A 279 -14.97 -19.15 0.95
CA ALA A 279 -14.07 -19.07 2.08
C ALA A 279 -13.55 -20.48 2.40
N VAL A 280 -12.28 -20.71 2.17
CA VAL A 280 -11.59 -21.94 2.57
C VAL A 280 -10.80 -21.67 3.84
N THR A 281 -11.19 -22.29 4.94
CA THR A 281 -10.40 -22.25 6.17
C THR A 281 -9.07 -22.97 5.92
N PRO A 282 -7.92 -22.29 5.93
CA PRO A 282 -6.65 -22.92 5.63
C PRO A 282 -6.28 -23.97 6.67
N TRP A 283 -5.57 -25.03 6.26
CA TRP A 283 -5.24 -26.17 7.10
C TRP A 283 -4.51 -25.77 8.39
N TRP A 284 -3.66 -24.76 8.35
CA TRP A 284 -2.93 -24.26 9.51
C TRP A 284 -3.86 -23.63 10.56
N GLN A 285 -4.94 -22.95 10.15
CA GLN A 285 -5.93 -22.38 11.05
C GLN A 285 -6.73 -23.46 11.74
N VAL A 286 -7.10 -24.53 11.03
CA VAL A 286 -7.72 -25.72 11.60
C VAL A 286 -6.79 -26.36 12.62
N THR A 287 -5.50 -26.48 12.29
CA THR A 287 -4.48 -27.02 13.21
C THR A 287 -4.35 -26.18 14.47
N LEU A 288 -4.36 -24.86 14.36
CA LEU A 288 -4.33 -23.95 15.52
C LEU A 288 -5.56 -24.12 16.41
N TYR A 289 -6.75 -24.24 15.84
CA TYR A 289 -7.97 -24.48 16.62
C TYR A 289 -7.93 -25.82 17.35
N ILE A 290 -7.45 -26.88 16.70
CA ILE A 290 -7.26 -28.18 17.32
C ILE A 290 -6.25 -28.10 18.46
N ALA A 291 -5.10 -27.46 18.23
CA ALA A 291 -4.08 -27.28 19.27
C ALA A 291 -4.61 -26.48 20.47
N ALA A 292 -5.32 -25.38 20.22
CA ALA A 292 -5.96 -24.58 21.27
C ALA A 292 -6.99 -25.40 22.07
N ALA A 293 -7.81 -26.18 21.41
CA ALA A 293 -8.78 -27.08 22.08
C ALA A 293 -8.08 -28.13 22.96
N VAL A 294 -7.03 -28.77 22.43
CA VAL A 294 -6.23 -29.76 23.19
C VAL A 294 -5.58 -29.11 24.42
N MET A 295 -4.96 -27.95 24.27
CA MET A 295 -4.36 -27.20 25.38
C MET A 295 -5.40 -26.82 26.45
N THR A 296 -6.58 -26.40 26.04
CA THR A 296 -7.69 -26.07 26.95
C THR A 296 -8.12 -27.30 27.77
N VAL A 297 -8.29 -28.45 27.11
CA VAL A 297 -8.63 -29.71 27.78
C VAL A 297 -7.54 -30.14 28.76
N MET A 298 -6.28 -30.03 28.37
CA MET A 298 -5.14 -30.34 29.25
C MET A 298 -5.09 -29.40 30.46
N ALA A 299 -5.28 -28.11 30.28
CA ALA A 299 -5.33 -27.15 31.36
C ALA A 299 -6.46 -27.44 32.33
N ALA A 300 -7.67 -27.72 31.82
CA ALA A 300 -8.80 -28.14 32.64
C ALA A 300 -8.51 -29.42 33.44
N GLY A 301 -7.88 -30.43 32.81
CA GLY A 301 -7.45 -31.65 33.45
C GLY A 301 -6.42 -31.41 34.58
N CYS A 302 -5.46 -30.51 34.37
CA CYS A 302 -4.51 -30.11 35.40
C CYS A 302 -5.21 -29.42 36.58
N VAL A 303 -6.14 -28.51 36.34
CA VAL A 303 -6.92 -27.86 37.42
C VAL A 303 -7.72 -28.87 38.22
N VAL A 304 -8.43 -29.78 37.56
CA VAL A 304 -9.17 -30.87 38.25
C VAL A 304 -8.25 -31.74 39.11
N ARG A 305 -7.07 -32.09 38.57
CA ARG A 305 -6.07 -32.88 39.32
C ARG A 305 -5.55 -32.10 40.55
N MET A 306 -5.25 -30.82 40.41
CA MET A 306 -4.83 -29.96 41.52
C MET A 306 -5.89 -29.90 42.63
N VAL A 307 -7.15 -29.64 42.27
CA VAL A 307 -8.26 -29.57 43.22
C VAL A 307 -8.44 -30.90 43.95
N ARG A 308 -8.40 -32.03 43.23
CA ARG A 308 -8.49 -33.37 43.84
C ARG A 308 -7.32 -33.66 44.78
N THR A 309 -6.11 -33.25 44.44
CA THR A 309 -4.92 -33.42 45.28
C THR A 309 -5.03 -32.60 46.56
N GLN A 310 -5.43 -31.32 46.45
CA GLN A 310 -5.63 -30.46 47.62
C GLN A 310 -6.70 -31.00 48.58
N LYS A 311 -7.82 -31.53 48.03
CA LYS A 311 -8.86 -32.15 48.84
C LYS A 311 -8.35 -33.37 49.64
N LYS A 312 -7.58 -34.25 48.98
CA LYS A 312 -6.96 -35.43 49.64
C LYS A 312 -5.94 -35.02 50.71
N THR A 313 -5.18 -33.95 50.51
CA THR A 313 -4.21 -33.45 51.48
C THR A 313 -4.92 -32.88 52.73
N LYS A 314 -6.01 -32.13 52.55
CA LYS A 314 -6.84 -31.62 53.65
C LYS A 314 -7.47 -32.78 54.49
N GLU A 315 -7.99 -33.80 53.82
CA GLU A 315 -8.57 -34.97 54.52
C GLU A 315 -7.51 -35.77 55.30
N ARG A 316 -6.24 -35.76 54.90
CA ARG A 316 -5.13 -36.42 55.63
C ARG A 316 -4.61 -35.57 56.77
N SER A 317 -4.72 -34.26 56.77
CA SER A 317 -4.29 -33.37 57.86
C SER A 317 -5.34 -33.19 58.96
N SER A 318 -6.57 -33.67 58.73
CA SER A 318 -7.67 -33.64 59.69
C SER A 318 -7.90 -34.94 60.40
N LYS A 319 -7.08 -36.00 60.13
CA LYS A 319 -6.96 -37.25 60.86
C LYS A 319 -5.66 -37.27 61.64
#